data_1aa7fbefee00c5d1b91c8d590b67b608
#
_entry.id   1aa7fbefee00c5d1b91c8d590b67b608
#
_cell.length_a   1.000
_cell.length_b   1.000
_cell.length_c   1.000
_cell.angle_alpha   90.00
_cell.angle_beta   90.00
_cell.angle_gamma   90.00
#
_symmetry.space_group_name_H-M   'P 1'
#
loop_
_entity.id
_entity.type
_entity.pdbx_description
1 polymer ?
#
loop_
_entity_poly.entity_id
_entity_poly.type
_entity_poly.pdbx_seq_one_letter_code
_entity_poly.pdbx_strand_id
1 'polypeptide(L)'
;HLDYPLNSARPAVIKTDSDNALVQAYANTVHYKSRELMGFVKELRRRDPDAIIVLFGDHLPSLGWNHGGYAESGLLAPNRSDFDDEMFRTMVATPLVVIDGKRGPLRTGDLPIYALPALILDLLGDERDTMLRFAARADDAVRVRPLPGVHFTLEGEALTVCRSGELQSA
;
A
#
# COMPACT_ATOMS: atom_id res chain seq x y z
N HIS A 1 4.93 -7.70 -12.44
CA HIS A 1 6.24 -7.33 -11.93
C HIS A 1 6.91 -8.40 -11.06
N LEU A 2 6.51 -9.64 -11.27
CA LEU A 2 7.14 -10.83 -10.69
C LEU A 2 8.46 -11.18 -11.42
N ASP A 3 8.72 -10.56 -12.56
CA ASP A 3 9.81 -10.88 -13.48
C ASP A 3 11.04 -10.01 -13.25
N TYR A 4 11.49 -9.92 -12.01
CA TYR A 4 12.83 -9.41 -11.77
C TYR A 4 13.81 -10.56 -12.09
N PRO A 5 14.50 -10.54 -13.24
CA PRO A 5 15.20 -11.72 -13.71
C PRO A 5 16.35 -12.07 -12.77
N LEU A 6 16.26 -13.25 -12.17
CA LEU A 6 17.37 -13.84 -11.45
C LEU A 6 18.41 -14.31 -12.47
N ASN A 7 19.67 -14.05 -12.20
CA ASN A 7 20.81 -14.44 -13.03
C ASN A 7 22.07 -14.57 -12.16
N SER A 8 23.24 -14.77 -12.78
CA SER A 8 24.49 -14.91 -12.05
C SER A 8 24.86 -13.69 -11.19
N ALA A 9 24.47 -12.47 -11.61
CA ALA A 9 24.67 -11.25 -10.83
C ALA A 9 23.58 -11.02 -9.77
N ARG A 10 22.44 -11.71 -9.89
CA ARG A 10 21.28 -11.65 -9.00
C ARG A 10 20.78 -13.07 -8.72
N PRO A 11 21.54 -13.89 -7.97
CA PRO A 11 21.10 -15.24 -7.62
C PRO A 11 19.90 -15.20 -6.68
N ALA A 12 19.16 -16.30 -6.58
CA ALA A 12 18.14 -16.48 -5.57
C ALA A 12 18.81 -16.55 -4.18
N VAL A 13 18.57 -15.54 -3.35
CA VAL A 13 19.17 -15.43 -2.00
C VAL A 13 18.13 -15.59 -0.90
N ILE A 14 16.85 -15.30 -1.18
CA ILE A 14 15.75 -15.51 -0.25
C ILE A 14 15.14 -16.88 -0.53
N LYS A 15 15.07 -17.70 0.49
CA LYS A 15 14.33 -18.96 0.49
C LYS A 15 13.07 -18.80 1.33
N THR A 16 11.96 -19.26 0.82
CA THR A 16 10.67 -19.31 1.54
C THR A 16 10.29 -20.75 1.80
N ASP A 17 9.44 -20.98 2.77
CA ASP A 17 8.87 -22.31 3.06
C ASP A 17 7.70 -22.65 2.12
N SER A 18 7.37 -21.75 1.20
CA SER A 18 6.31 -21.94 0.21
C SER A 18 6.77 -22.80 -0.96
N ASP A 19 5.94 -23.75 -1.35
CA ASP A 19 6.11 -24.53 -2.58
C ASP A 19 5.68 -23.73 -3.83
N ASN A 20 5.10 -22.56 -3.66
CA ASN A 20 4.67 -21.70 -4.75
C ASN A 20 5.86 -20.93 -5.35
N ALA A 21 6.24 -21.29 -6.56
CA ALA A 21 7.35 -20.67 -7.27
C ALA A 21 7.20 -19.13 -7.43
N LEU A 22 5.96 -18.62 -7.51
CA LEU A 22 5.70 -17.18 -7.59
C LEU A 22 6.02 -16.47 -6.28
N VAL A 23 5.74 -17.10 -5.13
CA VAL A 23 6.11 -16.56 -3.80
C VAL A 23 7.62 -16.50 -3.68
N GLN A 24 8.31 -17.57 -4.09
CA GLN A 24 9.78 -17.60 -4.08
C GLN A 24 10.39 -16.54 -5.00
N ALA A 25 9.87 -16.38 -6.21
CA ALA A 25 10.31 -15.35 -7.16
C ALA A 25 10.04 -13.93 -6.62
N TYR A 26 8.86 -13.73 -6.03
CA TYR A 26 8.47 -12.44 -5.46
C TYR A 26 9.36 -12.04 -4.27
N ALA A 27 9.66 -12.96 -3.37
CA ALA A 27 10.54 -12.69 -2.23
C ALA A 27 11.92 -12.19 -2.69
N ASN A 28 12.49 -12.82 -3.70
CA ASN A 28 13.77 -12.39 -4.29
C ASN A 28 13.64 -11.04 -5.03
N THR A 29 12.53 -10.83 -5.74
CA THR A 29 12.23 -9.54 -6.40
C THR A 29 12.19 -8.41 -5.37
N VAL A 30 11.46 -8.58 -4.27
CA VAL A 30 11.37 -7.59 -3.18
C VAL A 30 12.75 -7.34 -2.57
N HIS A 31 13.53 -8.39 -2.33
CA HIS A 31 14.89 -8.24 -1.79
C HIS A 31 15.76 -7.30 -2.64
N TYR A 32 15.84 -7.55 -3.95
CA TYR A 32 16.69 -6.74 -4.83
C TYR A 32 16.14 -5.33 -5.04
N LYS A 33 14.84 -5.21 -5.33
CA LYS A 33 14.19 -3.90 -5.55
C LYS A 33 14.24 -3.01 -4.32
N SER A 34 14.06 -3.56 -3.13
CA SER A 34 14.17 -2.78 -1.89
C SER A 34 15.58 -2.25 -1.68
N ARG A 35 16.60 -3.04 -1.99
CA ARG A 35 17.99 -2.58 -1.89
C ARG A 35 18.31 -1.47 -2.90
N GLU A 36 17.85 -1.60 -4.13
CA GLU A 36 18.02 -0.58 -5.17
C GLU A 36 17.27 0.71 -4.79
N LEU A 37 16.01 0.58 -4.34
CA LEU A 37 15.20 1.70 -3.88
C LEU A 37 15.87 2.43 -2.71
N MET A 38 16.36 1.69 -1.71
CA MET A 38 17.06 2.30 -0.57
C MET A 38 18.38 2.95 -0.97
N GLY A 39 19.08 2.42 -1.98
CA GLY A 39 20.25 3.06 -2.58
C GLY A 39 19.88 4.41 -3.22
N PHE A 40 18.79 4.43 -3.99
CA PHE A 40 18.26 5.64 -4.60
C PHE A 40 17.84 6.68 -3.54
N VAL A 41 17.09 6.28 -2.52
CA VAL A 41 16.66 7.17 -1.41
C VAL A 41 17.87 7.77 -0.69
N LYS A 42 18.90 6.99 -0.41
CA LYS A 42 20.13 7.48 0.21
C LYS A 42 20.82 8.53 -0.66
N GLU A 43 20.94 8.28 -1.96
CA GLU A 43 21.57 9.22 -2.89
C GLU A 43 20.73 10.49 -3.04
N LEU A 44 19.41 10.39 -3.12
CA LEU A 44 18.51 11.54 -3.18
C LEU A 44 18.68 12.43 -1.93
N ARG A 45 18.66 11.84 -0.73
CA ARG A 45 18.87 12.58 0.52
C ARG A 45 20.25 13.19 0.66
N ARG A 46 21.26 12.59 0.03
CA ARG A 46 22.62 13.16 -0.01
C ARG A 46 22.67 14.42 -0.88
N ARG A 47 21.91 14.44 -1.99
CA ARG A 47 21.84 15.59 -2.91
C ARG A 47 20.91 16.68 -2.41
N ASP A 48 19.78 16.30 -1.86
CA ASP A 48 18.79 17.19 -1.30
C ASP A 48 18.34 16.65 0.08
N PRO A 49 19.01 17.09 1.16
CA PRO A 49 18.70 16.66 2.52
C PRO A 49 17.29 17.08 2.97
N ASP A 50 16.73 18.12 2.38
CA ASP A 50 15.43 18.68 2.71
C ASP A 50 14.26 18.06 1.90
N ALA A 51 14.56 17.14 0.97
CA ALA A 51 13.57 16.51 0.12
C ALA A 51 12.47 15.81 0.92
N ILE A 52 11.22 16.00 0.48
CA ILE A 52 10.09 15.17 0.91
C ILE A 52 10.05 13.94 0.00
N ILE A 53 10.15 12.76 0.60
CA ILE A 53 10.16 11.49 -0.12
C ILE A 53 8.92 10.69 0.28
N VAL A 54 8.12 10.34 -0.72
CA VAL A 54 6.92 9.51 -0.54
C VAL A 54 7.08 8.22 -1.32
N LEU A 55 7.03 7.09 -0.61
CA LEU A 55 7.08 5.75 -1.18
C LEU A 55 5.77 5.05 -0.84
N PHE A 56 5.10 4.53 -1.84
CA PHE A 56 3.85 3.79 -1.61
C PHE A 56 3.71 2.62 -2.59
N GLY A 57 2.97 1.60 -2.16
CA GLY A 57 2.57 0.51 -3.03
C GLY A 57 1.35 0.91 -3.87
N ASP A 58 1.30 0.47 -5.11
CA ASP A 58 0.17 0.70 -6.01
C ASP A 58 -0.93 -0.34 -5.80
N HIS A 59 -0.57 -1.59 -5.59
CA HIS A 59 -1.49 -2.71 -5.32
C HIS A 59 -0.71 -3.95 -4.85
N LEU A 60 -1.41 -4.95 -4.33
CA LEU A 60 -0.83 -6.25 -4.06
C LEU A 60 -0.47 -6.98 -5.37
N PRO A 61 0.68 -7.68 -5.43
CA PRO A 61 1.02 -8.51 -6.58
C PRO A 61 0.10 -9.74 -6.69
N SER A 62 -0.10 -10.24 -7.90
CA SER A 62 -0.74 -11.54 -8.10
C SER A 62 0.25 -12.65 -7.79
N LEU A 63 0.01 -13.42 -6.74
CA LEU A 63 0.83 -14.57 -6.33
C LEU A 63 0.14 -15.90 -6.60
N GLY A 64 -0.46 -16.03 -7.79
CA GLY A 64 -1.14 -17.24 -8.25
C GLY A 64 -2.65 -17.11 -8.32
N TRP A 65 -3.27 -18.16 -8.86
CA TRP A 65 -4.73 -18.26 -8.93
C TRP A 65 -5.34 -18.36 -7.52
N ASN A 66 -6.56 -17.86 -7.35
CA ASN A 66 -7.31 -17.91 -6.10
C ASN A 66 -6.47 -17.43 -4.90
N HIS A 67 -5.75 -16.34 -5.08
CA HIS A 67 -4.87 -15.76 -4.05
C HIS A 67 -3.83 -16.74 -3.49
N GLY A 68 -3.40 -17.75 -4.27
CA GLY A 68 -2.66 -18.91 -3.80
C GLY A 68 -1.52 -18.63 -2.81
N GLY A 69 -0.59 -17.73 -3.12
CA GLY A 69 0.49 -17.38 -2.20
C GLY A 69 0.04 -16.68 -0.91
N TYR A 70 -1.08 -15.95 -0.95
CA TYR A 70 -1.67 -15.32 0.24
C TYR A 70 -2.48 -16.33 1.06
N ALA A 71 -3.18 -17.26 0.39
CA ALA A 71 -3.94 -18.31 1.05
C ALA A 71 -3.03 -19.30 1.79
N GLU A 72 -1.90 -19.64 1.22
CA GLU A 72 -0.87 -20.48 1.82
C GLU A 72 -0.32 -19.90 3.13
N SER A 73 -0.19 -18.56 3.20
CA SER A 73 0.23 -17.86 4.41
C SER A 73 -0.90 -17.45 5.35
N GLY A 74 -2.15 -17.79 5.03
CA GLY A 74 -3.33 -17.44 5.82
C GLY A 74 -3.71 -15.95 5.77
N LEU A 75 -3.12 -15.16 4.88
CA LEU A 75 -3.41 -13.74 4.75
C LEU A 75 -4.70 -13.45 4.00
N LEU A 76 -5.08 -14.31 3.04
CA LEU A 76 -6.35 -14.23 2.32
C LEU A 76 -6.94 -15.63 2.19
N ALA A 77 -8.26 -15.74 2.10
CA ALA A 77 -8.92 -17.00 1.70
C ALA A 77 -8.75 -17.24 0.19
N PRO A 78 -8.84 -18.48 -0.30
CA PRO A 78 -8.79 -18.77 -1.74
C PRO A 78 -9.93 -18.09 -2.53
N ASN A 79 -11.09 -17.94 -1.93
CA ASN A 79 -12.24 -17.29 -2.56
C ASN A 79 -12.57 -15.99 -1.83
N ARG A 80 -12.84 -14.95 -2.60
CA ARG A 80 -13.21 -13.65 -2.04
C ARG A 80 -14.52 -13.66 -1.23
N SER A 81 -15.43 -14.60 -1.52
CA SER A 81 -16.65 -14.82 -0.73
C SER A 81 -16.38 -15.20 0.72
N ASP A 82 -15.20 -15.74 0.98
CA ASP A 82 -14.78 -16.25 2.28
C ASP A 82 -13.91 -15.21 3.05
N PHE A 83 -13.76 -14.02 2.49
CA PHE A 83 -12.99 -12.95 3.12
C PHE A 83 -13.75 -12.40 4.33
N ASP A 84 -13.04 -12.33 5.44
CA ASP A 84 -13.40 -11.49 6.58
C ASP A 84 -12.96 -10.03 6.36
N ASP A 85 -13.20 -9.17 7.34
CA ASP A 85 -12.88 -7.74 7.26
C ASP A 85 -11.37 -7.49 7.21
N GLU A 86 -10.58 -8.29 7.89
CA GLU A 86 -9.11 -8.19 7.88
C GLU A 86 -8.53 -8.58 6.52
N MET A 87 -9.09 -9.62 5.89
CA MET A 87 -8.71 -10.03 4.54
C MET A 87 -9.04 -8.96 3.50
N PHE A 88 -10.19 -8.28 3.64
CA PHE A 88 -10.51 -7.15 2.77
C PHE A 88 -9.54 -5.99 2.95
N ARG A 89 -9.17 -5.65 4.19
CA ARG A 89 -8.15 -4.63 4.48
C ARG A 89 -6.80 -5.02 3.88
N THR A 90 -6.36 -6.24 4.14
CA THR A 90 -5.10 -6.78 3.60
C THR A 90 -5.07 -6.69 2.07
N MET A 91 -6.18 -7.01 1.39
CA MET A 91 -6.24 -6.99 -0.07
C MET A 91 -6.04 -5.59 -0.67
N VAL A 92 -6.43 -4.53 0.02
CA VAL A 92 -6.40 -3.15 -0.50
C VAL A 92 -5.35 -2.27 0.14
N ALA A 93 -4.86 -2.64 1.31
CA ALA A 93 -3.82 -1.88 2.00
C ALA A 93 -2.46 -2.06 1.31
N THR A 94 -1.76 -0.96 1.13
CA THR A 94 -0.39 -0.96 0.64
C THR A 94 0.49 -0.13 1.56
N PRO A 95 1.78 -0.45 1.69
CA PRO A 95 2.66 0.32 2.55
C PRO A 95 2.81 1.76 2.06
N LEU A 96 2.81 2.70 2.99
CA LEU A 96 3.12 4.10 2.77
C LEU A 96 4.28 4.50 3.69
N VAL A 97 5.31 5.09 3.10
CA VAL A 97 6.44 5.68 3.85
C VAL A 97 6.58 7.13 3.43
N VAL A 98 6.49 8.04 4.40
CA VAL A 98 6.69 9.47 4.19
C VAL A 98 7.90 9.92 5.00
N ILE A 99 8.87 10.52 4.33
CA ILE A 99 10.06 11.09 4.92
C ILE A 99 10.09 12.57 4.57
N ASP A 100 9.97 13.40 5.59
CA ASP A 100 10.26 14.82 5.47
C ASP A 100 11.75 15.01 5.80
N GLY A 101 12.53 15.56 4.89
CA GLY A 101 13.96 15.73 5.07
C GLY A 101 14.32 16.58 6.29
N LYS A 102 13.44 17.52 6.69
CA LYS A 102 13.62 18.39 7.86
C LYS A 102 13.15 17.73 9.16
N ARG A 103 12.06 16.98 9.12
CA ARG A 103 11.41 16.39 10.31
C ARG A 103 11.70 14.92 10.48
N GLY A 104 12.14 14.23 9.42
CA GLY A 104 12.38 12.79 9.40
C GLY A 104 11.14 11.96 9.06
N PRO A 105 11.07 10.68 9.49
CA PRO A 105 9.93 9.83 9.23
C PRO A 105 8.65 10.33 9.88
N LEU A 106 7.55 10.35 9.13
CA LEU A 106 6.23 10.75 9.61
C LEU A 106 5.32 9.53 9.74
N ARG A 107 4.50 9.51 10.78
CA ARG A 107 3.41 8.55 10.96
C ARG A 107 2.10 9.22 10.53
N THR A 108 1.46 8.69 9.50
CA THR A 108 0.25 9.25 8.92
C THR A 108 -1.03 8.51 9.32
N GLY A 109 -0.88 7.33 9.97
CA GLY A 109 -2.01 6.41 10.10
C GLY A 109 -2.44 5.86 8.73
N ASP A 110 -3.62 5.25 8.68
CA ASP A 110 -4.24 4.80 7.44
C ASP A 110 -4.71 6.02 6.64
N LEU A 111 -4.31 6.08 5.38
CA LEU A 111 -4.59 7.22 4.51
C LEU A 111 -5.21 6.74 3.19
N PRO A 112 -6.40 7.22 2.81
CA PRO A 112 -6.91 6.98 1.48
C PRO A 112 -6.00 7.58 0.42
N ILE A 113 -5.76 6.86 -0.68
CA ILE A 113 -4.81 7.29 -1.72
C ILE A 113 -5.14 8.68 -2.28
N TYR A 114 -6.41 9.06 -2.35
CA TYR A 114 -6.82 10.37 -2.83
C TYR A 114 -6.47 11.52 -1.86
N ALA A 115 -6.19 11.22 -0.58
CA ALA A 115 -5.75 12.21 0.39
C ALA A 115 -4.22 12.43 0.37
N LEU A 116 -3.47 11.53 -0.26
CA LEU A 116 -2.01 11.64 -0.33
C LEU A 116 -1.52 12.95 -0.98
N PRO A 117 -2.11 13.46 -2.08
CA PRO A 117 -1.68 14.75 -2.66
C PRO A 117 -1.88 15.92 -1.70
N ALA A 118 -2.96 15.93 -0.91
CA ALA A 118 -3.18 17.00 0.08
C ALA A 118 -2.14 16.94 1.21
N LEU A 119 -1.82 15.73 1.69
CA LEU A 119 -0.73 15.54 2.65
C LEU A 119 0.61 16.10 2.12
N ILE A 120 0.93 15.85 0.86
CA ILE A 120 2.15 16.38 0.24
C ILE A 120 2.12 17.90 0.20
N LEU A 121 0.99 18.53 -0.16
CA LEU A 121 0.84 19.99 -0.15
C LEU A 121 1.01 20.57 1.26
N ASP A 122 0.49 19.89 2.28
CA ASP A 122 0.66 20.31 3.68
C ASP A 122 2.13 20.25 4.11
N LEU A 123 2.84 19.21 3.73
CA LEU A 123 4.28 19.07 4.02
C LEU A 123 5.12 20.13 3.31
N LEU A 124 4.70 20.58 2.12
CA LEU A 124 5.31 21.67 1.38
C LEU A 124 4.93 23.06 1.90
N GLY A 125 3.97 23.16 2.84
CA GLY A 125 3.43 24.44 3.31
C GLY A 125 2.62 25.18 2.24
N ASP A 126 2.09 24.46 1.26
CA ASP A 126 1.25 25.06 0.21
C ASP A 126 -0.22 25.08 0.68
N GLU A 127 -0.70 26.23 1.11
CA GLU A 127 -2.05 26.43 1.64
C GLU A 127 -3.09 26.80 0.58
N ARG A 128 -2.70 26.87 -0.70
CA ARG A 128 -3.61 27.25 -1.79
C ARG A 128 -4.75 26.24 -1.95
N ASP A 129 -5.96 26.74 -2.19
CA ASP A 129 -7.10 25.92 -2.57
C ASP A 129 -6.89 25.34 -3.97
N THR A 130 -6.64 24.05 -4.04
CA THR A 130 -6.43 23.30 -5.27
C THR A 130 -7.44 22.17 -5.41
N MET A 131 -7.63 21.65 -6.62
CA MET A 131 -8.45 20.45 -6.84
C MET A 131 -7.96 19.26 -6.01
N LEU A 132 -6.65 19.18 -5.75
CA LEU A 132 -6.07 18.11 -4.93
C LEU A 132 -6.50 18.22 -3.47
N ARG A 133 -6.55 19.44 -2.91
CA ARG A 133 -7.08 19.66 -1.56
C ARG A 133 -8.58 19.44 -1.50
N PHE A 134 -9.30 19.90 -2.52
CA PHE A 134 -10.74 19.69 -2.60
C PHE A 134 -11.09 18.19 -2.63
N ALA A 135 -10.38 17.40 -3.42
CA ALA A 135 -10.58 15.97 -3.49
C ALA A 135 -10.32 15.23 -2.16
N ALA A 136 -9.44 15.80 -1.31
CA ALA A 136 -9.16 15.27 0.03
C ALA A 136 -10.12 15.74 1.11
N ARG A 137 -10.93 16.77 0.85
CA ARG A 137 -12.03 17.22 1.73
C ARG A 137 -13.16 16.22 1.60
N ALA A 138 -13.09 15.14 2.36
CA ALA A 138 -14.22 14.24 2.52
C ALA A 138 -15.10 14.79 3.65
N ASP A 139 -16.40 14.54 3.56
CA ASP A 139 -17.32 14.71 4.68
C ASP A 139 -16.81 13.90 5.88
N ASP A 140 -17.33 14.18 7.09
CA ASP A 140 -16.88 13.61 8.37
C ASP A 140 -16.72 12.07 8.37
N ALA A 141 -17.35 11.37 7.44
CA ALA A 141 -17.13 9.94 7.18
C ALA A 141 -16.52 9.74 5.80
N VAL A 142 -15.23 9.43 5.76
CA VAL A 142 -14.55 9.07 4.51
C VAL A 142 -15.02 7.71 4.05
N ARG A 143 -15.66 7.65 2.87
CA ARG A 143 -16.06 6.40 2.23
C ARG A 143 -15.16 6.10 1.05
N VAL A 144 -14.49 4.96 1.10
CA VAL A 144 -13.67 4.45 0.00
C VAL A 144 -14.31 3.18 -0.54
N ARG A 145 -14.48 3.09 -1.85
CA ARG A 145 -14.99 1.91 -2.54
C ARG A 145 -13.88 1.21 -3.32
N PRO A 146 -13.00 0.46 -2.65
CA PRO A 146 -11.85 -0.15 -3.30
C PRO A 146 -12.26 -1.29 -4.23
N LEU A 147 -13.40 -1.94 -3.96
CA LEU A 147 -13.88 -3.11 -4.68
C LEU A 147 -15.40 -3.02 -4.87
N PRO A 148 -15.96 -3.58 -5.97
CA PRO A 148 -17.40 -3.69 -6.12
C PRO A 148 -18.03 -4.41 -4.94
N GLY A 149 -19.04 -3.81 -4.33
CA GLY A 149 -19.79 -4.39 -3.22
C GLY A 149 -19.12 -4.28 -1.84
N VAL A 150 -17.97 -3.62 -1.74
CA VAL A 150 -17.28 -3.40 -0.46
C VAL A 150 -16.95 -1.91 -0.32
N HIS A 151 -17.33 -1.34 0.80
CA HIS A 151 -17.00 0.02 1.17
C HIS A 151 -16.16 0.02 2.45
N PHE A 152 -15.20 0.91 2.51
CA PHE A 152 -14.49 1.23 3.74
C PHE A 152 -14.97 2.59 4.23
N THR A 153 -15.32 2.66 5.50
CA THR A 153 -15.61 3.92 6.18
C THR A 153 -14.51 4.18 7.19
N LEU A 154 -13.90 5.34 7.12
CA LEU A 154 -12.91 5.79 8.08
C LEU A 154 -13.55 6.84 8.97
N GLU A 155 -13.66 6.55 10.27
CA GLU A 155 -14.13 7.46 11.32
C GLU A 155 -12.97 7.68 12.30
N GLY A 156 -12.32 8.83 12.21
CA GLY A 156 -11.07 9.06 12.92
C GLY A 156 -9.98 8.08 12.45
N GLU A 157 -9.49 7.24 13.36
CA GLU A 157 -8.50 6.17 13.03
C GLU A 157 -9.15 4.80 12.81
N ALA A 158 -10.46 4.68 12.98
CA ALA A 158 -11.16 3.41 12.86
C ALA A 158 -11.60 3.16 11.41
N LEU A 159 -11.09 2.11 10.81
CA LEU A 159 -11.49 1.63 9.50
C LEU A 159 -12.54 0.52 9.65
N THR A 160 -13.74 0.75 9.14
CA THR A 160 -14.85 -0.21 9.14
C THR A 160 -15.10 -0.71 7.72
N VAL A 161 -15.30 -2.01 7.56
CA VAL A 161 -15.65 -2.67 6.29
C VAL A 161 -17.17 -2.85 6.23
N CYS A 162 -17.82 -2.24 5.24
CA CYS A 162 -19.25 -2.35 4.99
C CYS A 162 -19.49 -3.10 3.68
N ARG A 163 -20.41 -4.07 3.70
CA ARG A 163 -20.81 -4.83 2.50
C ARG A 163 -22.11 -4.29 1.91
N SER A 164 -22.29 -4.41 0.59
CA SER A 164 -23.40 -3.79 -0.14
C SER A 164 -24.83 -4.21 0.29
N GLY A 165 -25.02 -5.12 1.21
CA GLY A 165 -26.32 -5.45 1.80
C GLY A 165 -26.62 -4.72 3.11
N GLU A 166 -25.64 -4.14 3.74
CA GLU A 166 -25.77 -3.54 5.08
C GLU A 166 -26.13 -2.05 5.04
N LEU A 167 -25.93 -1.39 3.89
CA LEU A 167 -26.22 0.04 3.71
C LEU A 167 -27.71 0.38 3.48
N GLN A 168 -28.60 -0.62 3.41
CA GLN A 168 -30.04 -0.38 3.21
C GLN A 168 -30.84 -0.27 4.51
N SER A 169 -30.20 -0.39 5.65
CA SER A 169 -30.86 -0.43 6.96
C SER A 169 -30.46 0.70 7.93
N ALA A 170 -29.88 1.76 7.40
CA ALA A 170 -29.54 2.95 8.22
C ALA A 170 -30.21 4.23 7.68
#